data_f56087341966ed974efea7533a6605c2
#
_entry.id   f56087341966ed974efea7533a6605c2
#
_cell.length_a   1.000
_cell.length_b   1.000
_cell.length_c   1.000
_cell.angle_alpha   90.00
_cell.angle_beta   90.00
_cell.angle_gamma   90.00
#
_symmetry.space_group_name_H-M   'P 1'
#
loop_
_entity.id
_entity.type
_entity.pdbx_description
1 polymer ?
#
loop_
_entity_poly.entity_id
_entity_poly.type
_entity_poly.pdbx_seq_one_letter_code
_entity_poly.pdbx_strand_id
1 'polypeptide(L)'
;MEQYAIKGGTPLVGEVEIGGAKNAALAILAASVMTDDAVLIENLPDVRDTNAMLQAMESIGAVIERKDRHTVRIVGKGIQDLPIEDDFIKKIRASYYLIGALLGKYNKAQVTLPGGCNIGLRPIDQHIKGFRALGADVRIEHGLIIAETEHLRSGHIYMDVVSVGATIDVMLAAAMAEGQTIIENAAKEPHVVDVANFLNCMGASIKGAGTDVIRIKGVPKLHGTEYTIIPDQIEAGTFMFAAAVTKGDVTVKNVIPKHLESISAKLTEIGCEVEESDDAVRVVAAKPLTHTHVKTLPYPGFPTDMQPQITVALGLSRGTSIVTESIFENRFKYVDELTRMGANIKVEGNTAIIDGVSRYTGASISAPDLRAGAALVIAGLAAEGTTIVDDIKFIERGYEDFHLKLQSLGAQIDKISSERDMQKFRLKIG
;
A
#
# COMPACT_ATOMS: atom_id res chain seq x y z
N MET A 1 24.21 5.25 -6.78
CA MET A 1 22.77 4.97 -6.54
C MET A 1 22.68 3.61 -5.86
N GLU A 2 21.74 3.44 -4.95
CA GLU A 2 21.53 2.14 -4.30
C GLU A 2 20.76 1.20 -5.21
N GLN A 3 21.16 -0.06 -5.23
CA GLN A 3 20.59 -1.13 -6.07
C GLN A 3 20.45 -2.40 -5.23
N TYR A 4 19.61 -3.33 -5.66
CA TYR A 4 19.69 -4.71 -5.18
C TYR A 4 20.44 -5.58 -6.18
N ALA A 5 21.42 -6.35 -5.68
CA ALA A 5 22.06 -7.43 -6.42
C ALA A 5 21.48 -8.76 -5.91
N ILE A 6 20.99 -9.59 -6.82
CA ILE A 6 20.26 -10.81 -6.51
C ILE A 6 20.86 -11.97 -7.29
N LYS A 7 21.26 -13.04 -6.59
CA LYS A 7 21.56 -14.33 -7.20
C LYS A 7 20.33 -15.22 -7.04
N GLY A 8 19.67 -15.51 -8.16
CA GLY A 8 18.47 -16.33 -8.17
C GLY A 8 18.73 -17.83 -8.07
N GLY A 9 17.65 -18.59 -7.96
CA GLY A 9 17.67 -20.04 -7.97
C GLY A 9 17.67 -20.72 -6.60
N THR A 10 17.70 -19.97 -5.50
CA THR A 10 17.61 -20.51 -4.15
C THR A 10 16.15 -20.51 -3.68
N PRO A 11 15.56 -21.67 -3.32
CA PRO A 11 14.24 -21.72 -2.71
C PRO A 11 14.22 -20.94 -1.38
N LEU A 12 13.19 -20.13 -1.18
CA LEU A 12 13.00 -19.45 0.10
C LEU A 12 12.37 -20.41 1.10
N VAL A 13 12.93 -20.49 2.30
CA VAL A 13 12.45 -21.37 3.38
C VAL A 13 12.54 -20.66 4.71
N GLY A 14 11.48 -20.73 5.49
CA GLY A 14 11.46 -20.22 6.84
C GLY A 14 10.22 -19.39 7.17
N GLU A 15 10.37 -18.55 8.17
CA GLU A 15 9.32 -17.68 8.67
C GLU A 15 9.70 -16.22 8.50
N VAL A 16 8.73 -15.39 8.15
CA VAL A 16 8.89 -13.93 8.06
C VAL A 16 7.76 -13.24 8.79
N GLU A 17 8.10 -12.23 9.58
CA GLU A 17 7.14 -11.43 10.33
C GLU A 17 6.73 -10.21 9.50
N ILE A 18 5.42 -10.00 9.38
CA ILE A 18 4.84 -8.91 8.62
C ILE A 18 4.65 -7.68 9.50
N GLY A 19 5.06 -6.54 9.00
CA GLY A 19 4.92 -5.25 9.67
C GLY A 19 3.54 -4.61 9.51
N GLY A 20 3.39 -3.41 10.05
CA GLY A 20 2.17 -2.64 9.95
C GLY A 20 1.81 -2.23 8.51
N ALA A 21 0.52 -2.15 8.23
CA ALA A 21 0.00 -1.79 6.92
C ALA A 21 0.30 -0.33 6.58
N LYS A 22 1.14 -0.09 5.58
CA LYS A 22 1.48 1.26 5.12
C LYS A 22 0.24 2.08 4.77
N ASN A 23 -0.70 1.50 4.04
CA ASN A 23 -1.89 2.22 3.59
C ASN A 23 -2.84 2.59 4.75
N ALA A 24 -2.92 1.77 5.78
CA ALA A 24 -3.60 2.11 7.02
C ALA A 24 -2.84 3.19 7.81
N ALA A 25 -1.52 3.03 7.94
CA ALA A 25 -0.65 3.93 8.67
C ALA A 25 -0.78 5.38 8.18
N LEU A 26 -0.75 5.62 6.88
CA LEU A 26 -0.83 6.96 6.31
C LEU A 26 -2.13 7.67 6.68
N ALA A 27 -3.26 6.98 6.63
CA ALA A 27 -4.55 7.54 7.00
C ALA A 27 -4.71 7.73 8.53
N ILE A 28 -4.20 6.79 9.32
CA ILE A 28 -4.21 6.87 10.79
C ILE A 28 -3.33 8.02 11.28
N LEU A 29 -2.16 8.22 10.68
CA LEU A 29 -1.31 9.37 10.98
C LEU A 29 -2.03 10.69 10.70
N ALA A 30 -2.69 10.81 9.55
CA ALA A 30 -3.50 11.99 9.25
C ALA A 30 -4.64 12.18 10.26
N ALA A 31 -5.35 11.10 10.61
CA ALA A 31 -6.43 11.16 11.59
C ALA A 31 -5.95 11.54 13.00
N SER A 32 -4.72 11.22 13.37
CA SER A 32 -4.16 11.49 14.70
C SER A 32 -4.09 12.98 15.05
N VAL A 33 -4.07 13.87 14.04
CA VAL A 33 -4.05 15.33 14.26
C VAL A 33 -5.44 15.92 14.51
N MET A 34 -6.50 15.11 14.42
CA MET A 34 -7.88 15.57 14.63
C MET A 34 -8.23 15.81 16.09
N THR A 35 -7.33 15.51 17.03
CA THR A 35 -7.44 15.82 18.45
C THR A 35 -6.27 16.65 18.93
N ASP A 36 -6.47 17.41 20.00
CA ASP A 36 -5.40 18.11 20.71
C ASP A 36 -4.70 17.22 21.76
N ASP A 37 -5.33 16.07 22.09
CA ASP A 37 -4.75 15.11 23.02
C ASP A 37 -3.64 14.30 22.35
N ALA A 38 -2.78 13.70 23.17
CA ALA A 38 -1.76 12.80 22.66
C ALA A 38 -2.35 11.50 22.12
N VAL A 39 -1.83 11.06 20.97
CA VAL A 39 -2.16 9.79 20.33
C VAL A 39 -0.88 8.95 20.26
N LEU A 40 -0.95 7.70 20.70
CA LEU A 40 0.13 6.73 20.58
C LEU A 40 -0.20 5.72 19.49
N ILE A 41 0.63 5.66 18.46
CA ILE A 41 0.50 4.73 17.33
C ILE A 41 1.60 3.68 17.42
N GLU A 42 1.19 2.40 17.46
CA GLU A 42 2.06 1.23 17.49
C GLU A 42 1.99 0.46 16.17
N ASN A 43 2.99 -0.38 15.92
CA ASN A 43 3.14 -1.14 14.67
C ASN A 43 3.20 -0.23 13.43
N LEU A 44 3.76 0.97 13.57
CA LEU A 44 3.99 1.88 12.45
C LEU A 44 5.15 1.36 11.61
N PRO A 45 4.96 1.09 10.31
CA PRO A 45 6.08 0.67 9.47
C PRO A 45 7.08 1.82 9.26
N ASP A 46 8.37 1.51 9.39
CA ASP A 46 9.46 2.46 9.14
C ASP A 46 9.83 2.46 7.67
N VAL A 47 9.01 3.13 6.87
CA VAL A 47 9.16 3.24 5.43
C VAL A 47 9.19 4.71 4.99
N ARG A 48 9.65 4.98 3.78
CA ARG A 48 9.78 6.36 3.28
C ARG A 48 8.46 7.13 3.29
N ASP A 49 7.35 6.50 2.92
CA ASP A 49 6.04 7.17 2.85
C ASP A 49 5.55 7.59 4.25
N THR A 50 5.68 6.74 5.27
CA THR A 50 5.27 7.09 6.64
C THR A 50 6.17 8.16 7.24
N ASN A 51 7.48 8.10 6.99
CA ASN A 51 8.42 9.11 7.44
C ASN A 51 8.14 10.47 6.79
N ALA A 52 7.82 10.50 5.51
CA ALA A 52 7.45 11.72 4.82
C ALA A 52 6.13 12.31 5.36
N MET A 53 5.14 11.47 5.71
CA MET A 53 3.90 11.93 6.35
C MET A 53 4.18 12.56 7.72
N LEU A 54 5.02 11.95 8.53
CA LEU A 54 5.42 12.51 9.83
C LEU A 54 6.11 13.86 9.69
N GLN A 55 7.03 14.00 8.73
CA GLN A 55 7.69 15.29 8.44
C GLN A 55 6.70 16.36 7.99
N ALA A 56 5.73 15.98 7.16
CA ALA A 56 4.67 16.87 6.74
C ALA A 56 3.82 17.38 7.91
N MET A 57 3.48 16.50 8.83
CA MET A 57 2.73 16.84 10.04
C MET A 57 3.54 17.77 10.96
N GLU A 58 4.83 17.51 11.12
CA GLU A 58 5.73 18.40 11.88
C GLU A 58 5.82 19.80 11.25
N SER A 59 5.88 19.88 9.93
CA SER A 59 5.98 21.15 9.21
C SER A 59 4.79 22.10 9.44
N ILE A 60 3.63 21.56 9.78
CA ILE A 60 2.42 22.33 10.09
C ILE A 60 2.19 22.52 11.60
N GLY A 61 3.09 22.03 12.45
CA GLY A 61 3.08 22.28 13.89
C GLY A 61 2.69 21.10 14.77
N ALA A 62 2.51 19.90 14.24
CA ALA A 62 2.34 18.72 15.08
C ALA A 62 3.64 18.39 15.83
N VAL A 63 3.52 17.95 17.07
CA VAL A 63 4.65 17.47 17.87
C VAL A 63 4.71 15.95 17.76
N ILE A 64 5.83 15.44 17.27
CA ILE A 64 6.03 14.00 17.03
C ILE A 64 7.22 13.53 17.86
N GLU A 65 6.99 12.49 18.66
CA GLU A 65 8.00 11.85 19.50
C GLU A 65 8.07 10.37 19.15
N ARG A 66 9.17 9.92 18.55
CA ARG A 66 9.41 8.49 18.37
C ARG A 66 9.79 7.86 19.70
N LYS A 67 9.03 6.84 20.12
CA LYS A 67 9.31 6.04 21.31
C LYS A 67 10.29 4.91 20.97
N ASP A 68 10.10 4.30 19.82
CA ASP A 68 10.98 3.31 19.21
C ASP A 68 10.80 3.35 17.68
N ARG A 69 11.34 2.36 16.98
CA ARG A 69 11.29 2.31 15.51
C ARG A 69 9.87 2.26 14.96
N HIS A 70 8.95 1.61 15.69
CA HIS A 70 7.59 1.32 15.23
C HIS A 70 6.50 1.94 16.09
N THR A 71 6.89 2.80 17.04
CA THR A 71 5.96 3.48 17.94
C THR A 71 6.20 4.97 17.95
N VAL A 72 5.15 5.74 17.74
CA VAL A 72 5.20 7.19 17.69
C VAL A 72 4.09 7.80 18.53
N ARG A 73 4.44 8.86 19.29
CA ARG A 73 3.48 9.70 20.01
C ARG A 73 3.29 11.00 19.24
N ILE A 74 2.04 11.36 18.99
CA ILE A 74 1.65 12.51 18.17
C ILE A 74 0.75 13.43 18.99
N VAL A 75 1.03 14.75 18.95
CA VAL A 75 0.18 15.79 19.53
C VAL A 75 -0.13 16.84 18.46
N GLY A 76 -1.40 16.94 18.09
CA GLY A 76 -1.87 17.86 17.03
C GLY A 76 -2.27 19.25 17.51
N LYS A 77 -2.04 19.61 18.79
CA LYS A 77 -2.48 20.88 19.39
C LYS A 77 -1.84 22.12 18.76
N GLY A 78 -0.62 22.00 18.27
CA GLY A 78 0.17 23.12 17.73
C GLY A 78 -0.02 23.38 16.23
N ILE A 79 -0.94 22.69 15.58
CA ILE A 79 -1.14 22.81 14.13
C ILE A 79 -1.62 24.21 13.76
N GLN A 80 -0.97 24.79 12.76
CA GLN A 80 -1.25 26.13 12.23
C GLN A 80 -1.95 26.02 10.88
N ASP A 81 -2.74 27.05 10.54
CA ASP A 81 -3.38 27.17 9.22
C ASP A 81 -2.34 27.60 8.18
N LEU A 82 -1.47 26.68 7.80
CA LEU A 82 -0.45 26.88 6.78
C LEU A 82 -0.72 25.95 5.61
N PRO A 83 -0.48 26.42 4.37
CA PRO A 83 -0.48 25.51 3.23
C PRO A 83 0.56 24.40 3.44
N ILE A 84 0.18 23.16 3.20
CA ILE A 84 1.12 22.06 3.22
C ILE A 84 1.80 22.00 1.86
N GLU A 85 2.93 22.67 1.72
CA GLU A 85 3.68 22.83 0.45
C GLU A 85 4.99 22.05 0.40
N ASP A 86 5.21 21.12 1.30
CA ASP A 86 6.46 20.39 1.40
C ASP A 86 6.73 19.54 0.15
N ASP A 87 7.97 19.57 -0.34
CA ASP A 87 8.39 18.74 -1.48
C ASP A 87 8.27 17.23 -1.23
N PHE A 88 8.27 16.81 0.03
CA PHE A 88 8.00 15.43 0.39
C PHE A 88 6.53 15.07 0.15
N ILE A 89 5.61 15.99 0.40
CA ILE A 89 4.17 15.81 0.19
C ILE A 89 3.81 15.64 -1.28
N LYS A 90 4.46 16.40 -2.16
CA LYS A 90 4.27 16.25 -3.62
C LYS A 90 4.54 14.83 -4.12
N LYS A 91 5.34 14.06 -3.37
CA LYS A 91 5.70 12.67 -3.69
C LYS A 91 4.77 11.63 -3.06
N ILE A 92 3.98 12.01 -2.04
CA ILE A 92 3.07 11.10 -1.35
C ILE A 92 1.62 11.50 -1.62
N ARG A 93 0.88 10.62 -2.29
CA ARG A 93 -0.56 10.85 -2.54
C ARG A 93 -1.42 10.80 -1.29
N ALA A 94 -0.94 10.12 -0.25
CA ALA A 94 -1.61 10.05 1.04
C ALA A 94 -1.75 11.40 1.74
N SER A 95 -1.05 12.44 1.28
CA SER A 95 -1.26 13.83 1.75
C SER A 95 -2.71 14.29 1.62
N TYR A 96 -3.50 13.69 0.72
CA TYR A 96 -4.94 13.96 0.64
C TYR A 96 -5.70 13.66 1.92
N TYR A 97 -5.28 12.66 2.71
CA TYR A 97 -5.90 12.36 3.99
C TYR A 97 -5.80 13.53 4.99
N LEU A 98 -4.78 14.36 4.86
CA LEU A 98 -4.68 15.59 5.65
C LEU A 98 -5.79 16.59 5.30
N ILE A 99 -6.33 16.57 4.08
CA ILE A 99 -7.46 17.44 3.71
C ILE A 99 -8.68 17.09 4.55
N GLY A 100 -9.09 15.83 4.57
CA GLY A 100 -10.23 15.38 5.37
C GLY A 100 -10.04 15.59 6.87
N ALA A 101 -8.85 15.28 7.38
CA ALA A 101 -8.52 15.45 8.78
C ALA A 101 -8.55 16.93 9.24
N LEU A 102 -7.92 17.82 8.49
CA LEU A 102 -7.86 19.26 8.80
C LEU A 102 -9.21 19.95 8.56
N LEU A 103 -9.92 19.58 7.48
CA LEU A 103 -11.27 20.06 7.23
C LEU A 103 -12.21 19.66 8.37
N GLY A 104 -12.12 18.42 8.84
CA GLY A 104 -12.92 17.92 9.97
C GLY A 104 -12.66 18.69 11.26
N LYS A 105 -11.41 18.98 11.57
CA LYS A 105 -11.03 19.66 12.83
C LYS A 105 -11.16 21.18 12.77
N TYR A 106 -10.75 21.80 11.66
CA TYR A 106 -10.59 23.25 11.56
C TYR A 106 -11.56 23.91 10.57
N ASN A 107 -12.42 23.15 9.90
CA ASN A 107 -13.29 23.63 8.81
C ASN A 107 -12.50 24.22 7.62
N LYS A 108 -11.21 23.98 7.55
CA LYS A 108 -10.32 24.48 6.50
C LYS A 108 -9.12 23.58 6.30
N ALA A 109 -8.76 23.34 5.05
CA ALA A 109 -7.56 22.61 4.66
C ALA A 109 -6.97 23.17 3.36
N GLN A 110 -5.64 23.23 3.28
CA GLN A 110 -4.89 23.62 2.09
C GLN A 110 -3.73 22.64 1.91
N VAL A 111 -3.76 21.86 0.81
CA VAL A 111 -2.75 20.82 0.56
C VAL A 111 -2.31 20.88 -0.90
N THR A 112 -1.00 20.78 -1.14
CA THR A 112 -0.46 20.71 -2.49
C THR A 112 -0.97 19.46 -3.20
N LEU A 113 -1.44 19.61 -4.43
CA LEU A 113 -1.78 18.50 -5.29
C LEU A 113 -0.52 17.66 -5.57
N PRO A 114 -0.51 16.37 -5.26
CA PRO A 114 0.60 15.52 -5.62
C PRO A 114 0.71 15.40 -7.13
N GLY A 115 1.94 15.32 -7.63
CA GLY A 115 2.24 15.14 -9.04
C GLY A 115 1.68 13.86 -9.63
N GLY A 116 1.82 13.69 -10.94
CA GLY A 116 1.34 12.53 -11.69
C GLY A 116 1.81 11.19 -11.13
N CYS A 117 1.05 10.14 -11.40
CA CYS A 117 1.38 8.79 -10.97
C CYS A 117 1.79 7.91 -12.15
N ASN A 118 2.81 7.10 -11.97
CA ASN A 118 3.30 6.19 -13.00
C ASN A 118 2.31 5.08 -13.37
N ILE A 119 1.34 4.78 -12.52
CA ILE A 119 0.41 3.66 -12.70
C ILE A 119 -0.97 4.07 -13.24
N GLY A 120 -1.24 5.36 -13.43
CA GLY A 120 -2.48 5.86 -14.01
C GLY A 120 -3.00 7.15 -13.39
N LEU A 121 -4.08 7.66 -13.97
CA LEU A 121 -4.80 8.81 -13.44
C LEU A 121 -5.43 8.45 -12.10
N ARG A 122 -5.36 9.38 -11.16
CA ARG A 122 -6.04 9.26 -9.86
C ARG A 122 -6.80 10.55 -9.60
N PRO A 123 -7.95 10.71 -10.24
CA PRO A 123 -8.76 11.90 -10.07
C PRO A 123 -9.21 12.04 -8.62
N ILE A 124 -9.40 13.28 -8.18
CA ILE A 124 -9.91 13.60 -6.84
C ILE A 124 -11.37 14.06 -6.87
N ASP A 125 -12.06 13.78 -7.98
CA ASP A 125 -13.46 14.16 -8.21
C ASP A 125 -14.38 13.61 -7.11
N GLN A 126 -14.17 12.36 -6.66
CA GLN A 126 -14.97 11.76 -5.59
C GLN A 126 -14.66 12.38 -4.21
N HIS A 127 -13.42 12.78 -3.95
CA HIS A 127 -13.05 13.56 -2.76
C HIS A 127 -13.79 14.91 -2.75
N ILE A 128 -13.70 15.64 -3.86
CA ILE A 128 -14.36 16.96 -4.02
C ILE A 128 -15.87 16.82 -3.87
N LYS A 129 -16.48 15.82 -4.51
CA LYS A 129 -17.91 15.51 -4.38
C LYS A 129 -18.30 15.29 -2.93
N GLY A 130 -17.54 14.50 -2.21
CA GLY A 130 -17.80 14.21 -0.80
C GLY A 130 -17.68 15.44 0.09
N PHE A 131 -16.62 16.23 -0.05
CA PHE A 131 -16.45 17.45 0.74
C PHE A 131 -17.52 18.50 0.45
N ARG A 132 -17.92 18.67 -0.81
CA ARG A 132 -19.03 19.55 -1.17
C ARG A 132 -20.35 19.09 -0.59
N ALA A 133 -20.62 17.79 -0.55
CA ALA A 133 -21.81 17.25 0.10
C ALA A 133 -21.83 17.51 1.60
N LEU A 134 -20.67 17.65 2.25
CA LEU A 134 -20.54 18.06 3.65
C LEU A 134 -20.60 19.60 3.85
N GLY A 135 -20.85 20.36 2.79
CA GLY A 135 -21.00 21.80 2.84
C GLY A 135 -19.72 22.61 2.65
N ALA A 136 -18.62 21.98 2.26
CA ALA A 136 -17.37 22.68 1.99
C ALA A 136 -17.35 23.29 0.59
N ASP A 137 -16.79 24.50 0.46
CA ASP A 137 -16.32 25.02 -0.80
C ASP A 137 -14.95 24.42 -1.10
N VAL A 138 -14.81 23.86 -2.30
CA VAL A 138 -13.57 23.20 -2.72
C VAL A 138 -13.13 23.75 -4.07
N ARG A 139 -11.91 24.28 -4.11
CA ARG A 139 -11.30 24.84 -5.32
C ARG A 139 -9.84 24.40 -5.46
N ILE A 140 -9.35 24.46 -6.65
CA ILE A 140 -7.95 24.21 -6.99
C ILE A 140 -7.35 25.52 -7.48
N GLU A 141 -6.38 26.06 -6.74
CA GLU A 141 -5.70 27.31 -7.04
C GLU A 141 -4.20 27.16 -6.78
N HIS A 142 -3.39 27.66 -7.69
CA HIS A 142 -1.92 27.66 -7.57
C HIS A 142 -1.30 26.28 -7.27
N GLY A 143 -1.92 25.19 -7.74
CA GLY A 143 -1.46 23.83 -7.44
C GLY A 143 -1.85 23.31 -6.07
N LEU A 144 -2.67 24.04 -5.32
CA LEU A 144 -3.23 23.63 -4.05
C LEU A 144 -4.69 23.21 -4.22
N ILE A 145 -5.10 22.19 -3.48
CA ILE A 145 -6.51 21.97 -3.18
C ILE A 145 -6.84 22.71 -1.90
N ILE A 146 -7.87 23.54 -1.97
CA ILE A 146 -8.36 24.36 -0.86
C ILE A 146 -9.79 23.95 -0.58
N ALA A 147 -10.05 23.49 0.64
CA ALA A 147 -11.38 23.13 1.13
C ALA A 147 -11.69 23.94 2.38
N GLU A 148 -12.82 24.65 2.40
CA GLU A 148 -13.20 25.47 3.53
C GLU A 148 -14.72 25.59 3.70
N THR A 149 -15.16 25.77 4.92
CA THR A 149 -16.56 26.00 5.27
C THR A 149 -16.66 26.73 6.61
N GLU A 150 -17.79 27.38 6.88
CA GLU A 150 -18.06 27.86 8.23
C GLU A 150 -18.40 26.70 9.19
N HIS A 151 -19.18 25.71 8.71
CA HIS A 151 -19.58 24.53 9.47
C HIS A 151 -19.76 23.34 8.54
N LEU A 152 -19.10 22.23 8.86
CA LEU A 152 -19.40 20.95 8.22
C LEU A 152 -20.76 20.42 8.64
N ARG A 153 -21.50 19.93 7.65
CA ARG A 153 -22.85 19.37 7.83
C ARG A 153 -22.87 17.93 7.35
N SER A 154 -23.82 17.17 7.87
CA SER A 154 -24.08 15.83 7.34
C SER A 154 -24.49 15.86 5.87
N GLY A 155 -24.08 14.83 5.16
CA GLY A 155 -24.39 14.64 3.75
C GLY A 155 -24.74 13.19 3.42
N HIS A 156 -25.43 13.00 2.30
CA HIS A 156 -25.64 11.70 1.69
C HIS A 156 -24.78 11.65 0.43
N ILE A 157 -23.78 10.75 0.41
CA ILE A 157 -22.76 10.72 -0.61
C ILE A 157 -22.80 9.36 -1.28
N TYR A 158 -23.13 9.33 -2.57
CA TYR A 158 -22.99 8.16 -3.41
C TYR A 158 -21.66 8.27 -4.20
N MET A 159 -20.76 7.31 -3.99
CA MET A 159 -19.50 7.23 -4.76
C MET A 159 -19.80 6.67 -6.14
N ASP A 160 -19.52 7.44 -7.20
CA ASP A 160 -19.75 7.00 -8.58
C ASP A 160 -18.85 5.82 -8.96
N VAL A 161 -17.69 5.77 -8.32
CA VAL A 161 -16.75 4.65 -8.37
C VAL A 161 -16.27 4.34 -6.96
N VAL A 162 -15.98 3.08 -6.68
CA VAL A 162 -15.37 2.68 -5.39
C VAL A 162 -13.97 3.29 -5.30
N SER A 163 -13.80 4.21 -4.37
CA SER A 163 -12.54 4.92 -4.14
C SER A 163 -12.13 4.80 -2.68
N VAL A 164 -11.00 4.14 -2.43
CA VAL A 164 -10.42 4.00 -1.09
C VAL A 164 -10.07 5.37 -0.53
N GLY A 165 -9.34 6.18 -1.30
CA GLY A 165 -8.90 7.50 -0.87
C GLY A 165 -10.07 8.42 -0.52
N ALA A 166 -11.08 8.50 -1.39
CA ALA A 166 -12.25 9.32 -1.14
C ALA A 166 -13.10 8.82 0.03
N THR A 167 -13.28 7.51 0.16
CA THR A 167 -14.01 6.91 1.30
C THR A 167 -13.37 7.30 2.63
N ILE A 168 -12.05 7.13 2.75
CA ILE A 168 -11.31 7.48 3.97
C ILE A 168 -11.37 8.98 4.23
N ASP A 169 -11.10 9.79 3.22
CA ASP A 169 -10.99 11.24 3.38
C ASP A 169 -12.32 11.89 3.78
N VAL A 170 -13.41 11.44 3.15
CA VAL A 170 -14.77 11.86 3.53
C VAL A 170 -15.13 11.37 4.92
N MET A 171 -14.76 10.15 5.28
CA MET A 171 -14.97 9.59 6.62
C MET A 171 -14.25 10.41 7.70
N LEU A 172 -13.03 10.86 7.45
CA LEU A 172 -12.28 11.74 8.34
C LEU A 172 -13.04 13.06 8.55
N ALA A 173 -13.43 13.75 7.49
CA ALA A 173 -14.15 15.01 7.59
C ALA A 173 -15.52 14.84 8.26
N ALA A 174 -16.27 13.80 7.89
CA ALA A 174 -17.60 13.52 8.42
C ALA A 174 -17.61 13.12 9.91
N ALA A 175 -16.48 12.62 10.43
CA ALA A 175 -16.38 12.24 11.85
C ALA A 175 -16.69 13.39 12.81
N MET A 176 -16.51 14.64 12.39
CA MET A 176 -16.78 15.84 13.17
C MET A 176 -17.84 16.76 12.53
N ALA A 177 -18.50 16.33 11.44
CA ALA A 177 -19.58 17.06 10.80
C ALA A 177 -20.88 16.93 11.58
N GLU A 178 -21.64 18.01 11.71
CA GLU A 178 -22.92 17.99 12.44
C GLU A 178 -23.95 17.09 11.73
N GLY A 179 -24.58 16.20 12.49
CA GLY A 179 -25.60 15.29 11.99
C GLY A 179 -25.07 13.90 11.59
N GLN A 180 -25.83 13.21 10.75
CA GLN A 180 -25.49 11.87 10.28
C GLN A 180 -25.16 11.86 8.79
N THR A 181 -23.94 11.47 8.47
CA THR A 181 -23.48 11.28 7.08
C THR A 181 -23.62 9.83 6.66
N ILE A 182 -24.04 9.61 5.41
CA ILE A 182 -24.11 8.28 4.79
C ILE A 182 -23.23 8.29 3.56
N ILE A 183 -22.31 7.32 3.48
CA ILE A 183 -21.48 7.06 2.30
C ILE A 183 -21.96 5.75 1.69
N GLU A 184 -22.44 5.78 0.45
CA GLU A 184 -22.85 4.61 -0.33
C GLU A 184 -21.83 4.28 -1.40
N ASN A 185 -21.76 3.02 -1.79
CA ASN A 185 -20.73 2.47 -2.68
C ASN A 185 -19.31 2.73 -2.13
N ALA A 186 -19.16 2.62 -0.82
CA ALA A 186 -17.91 2.84 -0.09
C ALA A 186 -16.89 1.73 -0.38
N ALA A 187 -15.61 2.07 -0.29
CA ALA A 187 -14.53 1.08 -0.30
C ALA A 187 -14.59 0.20 0.97
N LYS A 188 -14.21 -1.08 0.82
CA LYS A 188 -14.34 -2.11 1.86
C LYS A 188 -12.99 -2.64 2.34
N GLU A 189 -11.90 -2.12 1.82
CA GLU A 189 -10.54 -2.58 2.09
C GLU A 189 -10.25 -2.62 3.60
N PRO A 190 -9.44 -3.58 4.07
CA PRO A 190 -9.10 -3.72 5.50
C PRO A 190 -8.60 -2.44 6.14
N HIS A 191 -7.83 -1.63 5.43
CA HIS A 191 -7.33 -0.36 5.96
C HIS A 191 -8.41 0.73 6.07
N VAL A 192 -9.51 0.66 5.32
CA VAL A 192 -10.68 1.52 5.54
C VAL A 192 -11.33 1.19 6.88
N VAL A 193 -11.47 -0.10 7.17
CA VAL A 193 -12.01 -0.59 8.46
C VAL A 193 -11.09 -0.19 9.62
N ASP A 194 -9.79 -0.30 9.42
CA ASP A 194 -8.79 0.05 10.44
C ASP A 194 -8.84 1.53 10.82
N VAL A 195 -8.97 2.41 9.83
CA VAL A 195 -9.16 3.85 10.06
C VAL A 195 -10.45 4.14 10.80
N ALA A 196 -11.55 3.49 10.45
CA ALA A 196 -12.83 3.63 11.15
C ALA A 196 -12.72 3.17 12.61
N ASN A 197 -12.06 2.05 12.86
CA ASN A 197 -11.80 1.54 14.21
C ASN A 197 -10.94 2.52 15.02
N PHE A 198 -9.89 3.06 14.42
CA PHE A 198 -9.05 4.07 15.04
C PHE A 198 -9.85 5.33 15.43
N LEU A 199 -10.65 5.86 14.50
CA LEU A 199 -11.50 7.02 14.78
C LEU A 199 -12.52 6.73 15.89
N ASN A 200 -13.11 5.53 15.89
CA ASN A 200 -14.03 5.11 16.98
C ASN A 200 -13.30 5.02 18.32
N CYS A 201 -12.04 4.57 18.36
CA CYS A 201 -11.21 4.62 19.56
C CYS A 201 -10.94 6.05 20.04
N MET A 202 -10.95 7.03 19.14
CA MET A 202 -10.84 8.45 19.46
C MET A 202 -12.18 9.08 19.87
N GLY A 203 -13.28 8.33 19.91
CA GLY A 203 -14.61 8.81 20.29
C GLY A 203 -15.54 9.14 19.13
N ALA A 204 -15.17 8.83 17.90
CA ALA A 204 -16.07 8.94 16.74
C ALA A 204 -17.20 7.90 16.79
N SER A 205 -18.22 8.09 15.98
CA SER A 205 -19.37 7.18 15.86
C SER A 205 -19.54 6.77 14.40
N ILE A 206 -18.82 5.72 14.00
CA ILE A 206 -18.78 5.19 12.63
C ILE A 206 -19.26 3.75 12.64
N LYS A 207 -20.24 3.43 11.79
CA LYS A 207 -20.80 2.08 11.61
C LYS A 207 -20.80 1.70 10.13
N GLY A 208 -20.69 0.41 9.86
CA GLY A 208 -20.76 -0.14 8.50
C GLY A 208 -19.46 -0.11 7.72
N ALA A 209 -18.33 0.29 8.31
CA ALA A 209 -17.01 0.13 7.67
C ALA A 209 -16.76 -1.34 7.33
N GLY A 210 -16.25 -1.59 6.12
CA GLY A 210 -16.12 -2.96 5.57
C GLY A 210 -17.35 -3.42 4.78
N THR A 211 -18.41 -2.61 4.75
CA THR A 211 -19.58 -2.78 3.87
C THR A 211 -19.64 -1.66 2.85
N ASP A 212 -20.57 -1.75 1.91
CA ASP A 212 -20.78 -0.72 0.88
C ASP A 212 -21.47 0.55 1.41
N VAL A 213 -22.00 0.53 2.63
CA VAL A 213 -22.66 1.68 3.27
C VAL A 213 -22.03 1.98 4.62
N ILE A 214 -21.45 3.18 4.74
CA ILE A 214 -20.87 3.68 6.00
C ILE A 214 -21.78 4.79 6.54
N ARG A 215 -22.13 4.71 7.82
CA ARG A 215 -22.92 5.70 8.54
C ARG A 215 -22.07 6.35 9.62
N ILE A 216 -22.01 7.67 9.61
CA ILE A 216 -21.16 8.45 10.50
C ILE A 216 -22.02 9.48 11.20
N LYS A 217 -22.12 9.37 12.52
CA LYS A 217 -22.71 10.43 13.35
C LYS A 217 -21.58 11.33 13.84
N GLY A 218 -21.57 12.56 13.38
CA GLY A 218 -20.55 13.52 13.76
C GLY A 218 -20.52 13.79 15.26
N VAL A 219 -19.32 14.01 15.78
CA VAL A 219 -19.09 14.35 17.18
C VAL A 219 -18.38 15.70 17.28
N PRO A 220 -18.62 16.48 18.36
CA PRO A 220 -18.03 17.82 18.48
C PRO A 220 -16.54 17.79 18.79
N LYS A 221 -16.02 16.68 19.34
CA LYS A 221 -14.63 16.54 19.75
C LYS A 221 -14.21 15.07 19.72
N LEU A 222 -12.97 14.85 19.28
CA LEU A 222 -12.25 13.58 19.40
C LEU A 222 -11.22 13.69 20.53
N HIS A 223 -10.85 12.56 21.12
CA HIS A 223 -9.84 12.48 22.19
C HIS A 223 -8.68 11.59 21.79
N GLY A 224 -7.60 11.62 22.58
CA GLY A 224 -6.43 10.77 22.40
C GLY A 224 -6.74 9.30 22.64
N THR A 225 -5.91 8.44 22.06
CA THR A 225 -5.98 6.99 22.20
C THR A 225 -4.61 6.34 21.98
N GLU A 226 -4.50 5.08 22.36
CA GLU A 226 -3.42 4.19 21.94
C GLU A 226 -4.00 3.22 20.91
N TYR A 227 -3.27 2.99 19.81
CA TYR A 227 -3.77 2.17 18.71
C TYR A 227 -2.65 1.42 18.01
N THR A 228 -2.89 0.14 17.72
CA THR A 228 -1.97 -0.71 16.95
C THR A 228 -2.49 -0.90 15.54
N ILE A 229 -1.69 -0.52 14.55
CA ILE A 229 -2.02 -0.66 13.13
C ILE A 229 -2.08 -2.14 12.73
N ILE A 230 -3.04 -2.51 11.87
CA ILE A 230 -3.16 -3.88 11.33
C ILE A 230 -1.93 -4.28 10.50
N PRO A 231 -1.65 -5.59 10.39
CA PRO A 231 -0.59 -6.11 9.52
C PRO A 231 -0.83 -5.79 8.04
N ASP A 232 0.25 -5.60 7.28
CA ASP A 232 0.20 -5.29 5.85
C ASP A 232 -0.10 -6.53 5.01
N GLN A 233 -1.30 -6.61 4.45
CA GLN A 233 -1.72 -7.70 3.57
C GLN A 233 -0.91 -7.75 2.26
N ILE A 234 -0.43 -6.63 1.77
CA ILE A 234 0.32 -6.58 0.51
C ILE A 234 1.77 -7.01 0.71
N GLU A 235 2.40 -6.62 1.81
CA GLU A 235 3.69 -7.19 2.21
C GLU A 235 3.60 -8.71 2.37
N ALA A 236 2.60 -9.18 3.11
CA ALA A 236 2.35 -10.61 3.29
C ALA A 236 2.18 -11.34 1.95
N GLY A 237 1.31 -10.85 1.08
CA GLY A 237 1.08 -11.42 -0.24
C GLY A 237 2.34 -11.43 -1.12
N THR A 238 3.18 -10.41 -1.02
CA THR A 238 4.46 -10.34 -1.74
C THR A 238 5.39 -11.47 -1.32
N PHE A 239 5.54 -11.75 -0.02
CA PHE A 239 6.33 -12.89 0.47
C PHE A 239 5.69 -14.24 0.10
N MET A 240 4.36 -14.34 0.09
CA MET A 240 3.65 -15.54 -0.35
C MET A 240 3.94 -15.85 -1.83
N PHE A 241 3.94 -14.85 -2.71
CA PHE A 241 4.35 -15.02 -4.11
C PHE A 241 5.85 -15.26 -4.26
N ALA A 242 6.70 -14.70 -3.41
CA ALA A 242 8.12 -15.02 -3.39
C ALA A 242 8.37 -16.51 -3.11
N ALA A 243 7.62 -17.11 -2.18
CA ALA A 243 7.64 -18.54 -1.95
C ALA A 243 7.19 -19.32 -3.19
N ALA A 244 6.11 -18.90 -3.84
CA ALA A 244 5.57 -19.58 -5.02
C ALA A 244 6.57 -19.64 -6.18
N VAL A 245 7.22 -18.53 -6.50
CA VAL A 245 8.13 -18.44 -7.67
C VAL A 245 9.50 -19.07 -7.41
N THR A 246 9.91 -19.20 -6.17
CA THR A 246 11.21 -19.80 -5.79
C THR A 246 11.10 -21.29 -5.43
N LYS A 247 9.94 -21.91 -5.60
CA LYS A 247 9.67 -23.31 -5.17
C LYS A 247 9.96 -23.48 -3.67
N GLY A 248 9.56 -22.49 -2.90
CA GLY A 248 9.87 -22.35 -1.47
C GLY A 248 8.81 -22.93 -0.55
N ASP A 249 9.08 -22.77 0.73
CA ASP A 249 8.23 -23.12 1.87
C ASP A 249 8.35 -22.00 2.91
N VAL A 250 7.43 -21.05 2.87
CA VAL A 250 7.47 -19.84 3.70
C VAL A 250 6.20 -19.68 4.50
N THR A 251 6.36 -19.40 5.78
CA THR A 251 5.28 -18.99 6.70
C THR A 251 5.36 -17.48 6.92
N VAL A 252 4.33 -16.76 6.49
CA VAL A 252 4.15 -15.34 6.85
C VAL A 252 3.41 -15.26 8.19
N LYS A 253 3.99 -14.56 9.14
CA LYS A 253 3.50 -14.43 10.52
C LYS A 253 3.04 -13.01 10.81
N ASN A 254 2.25 -12.84 11.88
CA ASN A 254 1.64 -11.58 12.24
C ASN A 254 0.78 -11.05 11.09
N VAL A 255 -0.16 -11.87 10.63
CA VAL A 255 -1.12 -11.54 9.57
C VAL A 255 -2.55 -11.80 10.04
N ILE A 256 -3.49 -11.24 9.31
CA ILE A 256 -4.90 -11.56 9.47
C ILE A 256 -5.30 -12.37 8.22
N PRO A 257 -5.42 -13.70 8.30
CA PRO A 257 -5.63 -14.57 7.11
C PRO A 257 -6.86 -14.17 6.30
N LYS A 258 -7.90 -13.67 6.95
CA LYS A 258 -9.10 -13.17 6.27
C LYS A 258 -8.80 -12.03 5.28
N HIS A 259 -7.80 -11.21 5.54
CA HIS A 259 -7.40 -10.16 4.61
C HIS A 259 -6.65 -10.69 3.38
N LEU A 260 -6.21 -11.94 3.40
CA LEU A 260 -5.43 -12.60 2.37
C LEU A 260 -6.25 -13.59 1.52
N GLU A 261 -7.56 -13.70 1.74
CA GLU A 261 -8.41 -14.74 1.11
C GLU A 261 -8.28 -14.80 -0.43
N SER A 262 -8.33 -13.65 -1.10
CA SER A 262 -8.21 -13.62 -2.58
C SER A 262 -6.81 -14.00 -3.06
N ILE A 263 -5.78 -13.67 -2.29
CA ILE A 263 -4.38 -14.01 -2.57
C ILE A 263 -4.16 -15.52 -2.34
N SER A 264 -4.58 -16.04 -1.19
CA SER A 264 -4.52 -17.47 -0.85
C SER A 264 -5.26 -18.32 -1.88
N ALA A 265 -6.45 -17.89 -2.30
CA ALA A 265 -7.25 -18.57 -3.31
C ALA A 265 -6.51 -18.67 -4.66
N LYS A 266 -5.89 -17.59 -5.12
CA LYS A 266 -5.14 -17.59 -6.39
C LYS A 266 -3.85 -18.42 -6.30
N LEU A 267 -3.14 -18.40 -5.18
CA LEU A 267 -1.99 -19.25 -4.96
C LEU A 267 -2.37 -20.74 -4.97
N THR A 268 -3.48 -21.09 -4.34
CA THR A 268 -4.02 -22.47 -4.40
C THR A 268 -4.40 -22.85 -5.82
N GLU A 269 -5.06 -21.97 -6.55
CA GLU A 269 -5.50 -22.20 -7.94
C GLU A 269 -4.33 -22.45 -8.89
N ILE A 270 -3.20 -21.76 -8.70
CA ILE A 270 -1.98 -21.97 -9.49
C ILE A 270 -1.11 -23.15 -9.02
N GLY A 271 -1.52 -23.88 -7.98
CA GLY A 271 -0.93 -25.14 -7.57
C GLY A 271 -0.08 -25.11 -6.30
N CYS A 272 -0.07 -24.02 -5.54
CA CYS A 272 0.57 -23.97 -4.23
C CYS A 272 -0.30 -24.63 -3.15
N GLU A 273 0.34 -25.20 -2.15
CA GLU A 273 -0.33 -25.58 -0.90
C GLU A 273 -0.34 -24.35 0.02
N VAL A 274 -1.52 -23.99 0.52
CA VAL A 274 -1.72 -22.85 1.41
C VAL A 274 -2.39 -23.33 2.68
N GLU A 275 -1.71 -23.14 3.81
CA GLU A 275 -2.19 -23.53 5.15
C GLU A 275 -2.40 -22.26 5.97
N GLU A 276 -3.60 -22.04 6.50
CA GLU A 276 -3.93 -20.91 7.34
C GLU A 276 -4.02 -21.32 8.81
N SER A 277 -3.51 -20.48 9.69
CA SER A 277 -3.69 -20.57 11.15
C SER A 277 -4.26 -19.24 11.66
N ASP A 278 -4.34 -19.01 12.97
CA ASP A 278 -4.97 -17.82 13.53
C ASP A 278 -4.29 -16.50 13.11
N ASP A 279 -2.97 -16.50 13.02
CA ASP A 279 -2.16 -15.30 12.73
C ASP A 279 -1.03 -15.55 11.72
N ALA A 280 -1.09 -16.65 10.99
CA ALA A 280 -0.06 -17.00 10.01
C ALA A 280 -0.65 -17.72 8.78
N VAL A 281 0.05 -17.59 7.66
CA VAL A 281 -0.23 -18.34 6.42
C VAL A 281 1.06 -18.94 5.90
N ARG A 282 1.07 -20.25 5.67
CA ARG A 282 2.18 -21.00 5.06
C ARG A 282 1.88 -21.29 3.61
N VAL A 283 2.85 -21.01 2.74
CA VAL A 283 2.78 -21.30 1.30
C VAL A 283 3.91 -22.25 0.95
N VAL A 284 3.55 -23.38 0.35
CA VAL A 284 4.49 -24.40 -0.16
C VAL A 284 4.29 -24.59 -1.66
N ALA A 285 5.33 -24.36 -2.43
CA ALA A 285 5.32 -24.53 -3.88
C ALA A 285 6.11 -25.80 -4.28
N ALA A 286 5.57 -26.97 -3.95
CA ALA A 286 6.19 -28.26 -4.24
C ALA A 286 6.00 -28.73 -5.70
N LYS A 287 5.03 -28.16 -6.40
CA LYS A 287 4.65 -28.55 -7.79
C LYS A 287 4.89 -27.39 -8.74
N PRO A 288 5.07 -27.66 -10.05
CA PRO A 288 5.09 -26.59 -11.04
C PRO A 288 3.80 -25.77 -11.03
N LEU A 289 3.92 -24.46 -11.17
CA LEU A 289 2.78 -23.57 -11.24
C LEU A 289 1.95 -23.80 -12.51
N THR A 290 0.65 -23.61 -12.41
CA THR A 290 -0.30 -23.71 -13.51
C THR A 290 -0.92 -22.35 -13.85
N HIS A 291 -1.47 -22.23 -15.04
CA HIS A 291 -2.10 -21.00 -15.52
C HIS A 291 -3.42 -20.71 -14.81
N THR A 292 -3.79 -19.44 -14.79
CA THR A 292 -5.11 -18.98 -14.34
C THR A 292 -5.48 -17.64 -14.99
N HIS A 293 -6.72 -17.20 -14.74
CA HIS A 293 -7.19 -15.88 -15.09
C HIS A 293 -7.37 -15.03 -13.82
N VAL A 294 -6.88 -13.79 -13.86
CA VAL A 294 -6.97 -12.84 -12.75
C VAL A 294 -7.56 -11.55 -13.25
N LYS A 295 -8.50 -11.01 -12.50
CA LYS A 295 -9.01 -9.65 -12.67
C LYS A 295 -8.86 -8.90 -11.36
N THR A 296 -8.20 -7.75 -11.41
CA THR A 296 -8.13 -6.89 -10.22
C THR A 296 -9.48 -6.23 -9.99
N LEU A 297 -9.91 -6.22 -8.74
CA LEU A 297 -11.20 -5.70 -8.31
C LEU A 297 -11.06 -5.03 -6.95
N PRO A 298 -11.97 -4.10 -6.57
CA PRO A 298 -12.07 -3.64 -5.20
C PRO A 298 -12.21 -4.81 -4.23
N TYR A 299 -11.72 -4.64 -3.01
CA TYR A 299 -11.83 -5.65 -1.96
C TYR A 299 -13.30 -6.13 -1.77
N PRO A 300 -13.58 -7.42 -1.63
CA PRO A 300 -12.65 -8.54 -1.38
C PRO A 300 -12.09 -9.22 -2.65
N GLY A 301 -12.19 -8.59 -3.82
CA GLY A 301 -11.57 -9.08 -5.03
C GLY A 301 -10.04 -9.05 -4.95
N PHE A 302 -9.39 -9.58 -6.02
CA PHE A 302 -7.93 -9.62 -6.08
C PHE A 302 -7.35 -8.19 -6.14
N PRO A 303 -6.47 -7.79 -5.21
CA PRO A 303 -6.03 -6.41 -5.11
C PRO A 303 -5.08 -6.02 -6.25
N THR A 304 -5.28 -4.82 -6.79
CA THR A 304 -4.41 -4.25 -7.82
C THR A 304 -2.95 -4.15 -7.36
N ASP A 305 -2.70 -3.96 -6.06
CA ASP A 305 -1.35 -3.91 -5.49
C ASP A 305 -0.61 -5.27 -5.51
N MET A 306 -1.30 -6.35 -5.81
CA MET A 306 -0.73 -7.69 -6.01
C MET A 306 -0.67 -8.11 -7.49
N GLN A 307 -1.13 -7.25 -8.40
CA GLN A 307 -1.14 -7.57 -9.83
C GLN A 307 0.27 -7.83 -10.40
N PRO A 308 1.31 -7.03 -10.09
CA PRO A 308 2.66 -7.32 -10.57
C PRO A 308 3.22 -8.65 -10.05
N GLN A 309 2.98 -8.98 -8.78
CA GLN A 309 3.49 -10.20 -8.14
C GLN A 309 2.88 -11.46 -8.76
N ILE A 310 1.56 -11.48 -8.97
CA ILE A 310 0.92 -12.63 -9.62
C ILE A 310 1.36 -12.74 -11.08
N THR A 311 1.54 -11.64 -11.79
CA THR A 311 2.04 -11.65 -13.16
C THR A 311 3.42 -12.30 -13.26
N VAL A 312 4.32 -12.02 -12.32
CA VAL A 312 5.63 -12.69 -12.22
C VAL A 312 5.47 -14.19 -12.05
N ALA A 313 4.58 -14.63 -11.16
CA ALA A 313 4.30 -16.07 -10.94
C ALA A 313 3.71 -16.74 -12.18
N LEU A 314 2.76 -16.09 -12.83
CA LEU A 314 2.11 -16.63 -14.04
C LEU A 314 3.08 -16.70 -15.23
N GLY A 315 4.07 -15.84 -15.30
CA GLY A 315 5.14 -15.93 -16.29
C GLY A 315 6.01 -17.19 -16.19
N LEU A 316 5.99 -17.86 -15.03
CA LEU A 316 6.66 -19.16 -14.78
C LEU A 316 5.68 -20.33 -14.72
N SER A 317 4.40 -20.10 -14.95
CA SER A 317 3.37 -21.14 -14.94
C SER A 317 3.32 -21.92 -16.26
N ARG A 318 2.77 -23.12 -16.22
CA ARG A 318 2.47 -23.90 -17.44
C ARG A 318 1.18 -23.41 -18.06
N GLY A 319 1.22 -23.10 -19.37
CA GLY A 319 0.06 -22.66 -20.14
C GLY A 319 -0.05 -21.15 -20.27
N THR A 320 -1.19 -20.68 -20.75
CA THR A 320 -1.48 -19.27 -21.01
C THR A 320 -2.38 -18.71 -19.93
N SER A 321 -1.98 -17.63 -19.31
CA SER A 321 -2.73 -16.89 -18.29
C SER A 321 -3.19 -15.54 -18.83
N ILE A 322 -4.26 -15.01 -18.26
CA ILE A 322 -4.76 -13.67 -18.56
C ILE A 322 -4.87 -12.87 -17.27
N VAL A 323 -4.30 -11.67 -17.24
CA VAL A 323 -4.42 -10.71 -16.13
C VAL A 323 -5.08 -9.47 -16.67
N THR A 324 -6.25 -9.13 -16.11
CA THR A 324 -6.98 -7.91 -16.45
C THR A 324 -6.88 -6.92 -15.29
N GLU A 325 -6.31 -5.75 -15.57
CA GLU A 325 -6.22 -4.64 -14.61
C GLU A 325 -7.43 -3.73 -14.75
N SER A 326 -8.28 -3.69 -13.72
CA SER A 326 -9.55 -2.94 -13.77
C SER A 326 -9.51 -1.64 -12.95
N ILE A 327 -8.42 -1.36 -12.25
CA ILE A 327 -8.32 -0.24 -11.32
C ILE A 327 -7.48 0.91 -11.93
N PHE A 328 -6.34 0.59 -12.56
CA PHE A 328 -5.42 1.59 -13.11
C PHE A 328 -5.06 1.32 -14.56
N GLU A 329 -4.95 2.39 -15.37
CA GLU A 329 -4.76 2.29 -16.82
C GLU A 329 -3.32 1.90 -17.21
N ASN A 330 -2.32 2.26 -16.41
CA ASN A 330 -0.90 2.14 -16.76
C ASN A 330 -0.12 1.18 -15.85
N ARG A 331 -0.75 0.11 -15.37
CA ARG A 331 -0.12 -0.75 -14.36
C ARG A 331 0.68 -1.92 -14.93
N PHE A 332 0.95 -1.95 -16.22
CA PHE A 332 1.77 -2.99 -16.87
C PHE A 332 3.17 -2.50 -17.31
N LYS A 333 3.63 -1.34 -16.88
CA LYS A 333 4.94 -0.78 -17.29
C LYS A 333 6.13 -1.67 -16.96
N TYR A 334 6.03 -2.49 -15.93
CA TYR A 334 7.08 -3.43 -15.54
C TYR A 334 7.23 -4.61 -16.50
N VAL A 335 6.28 -4.84 -17.40
CA VAL A 335 6.31 -5.96 -18.37
C VAL A 335 7.53 -5.85 -19.28
N ASP A 336 7.96 -4.64 -19.63
CA ASP A 336 9.17 -4.43 -20.44
C ASP A 336 10.41 -4.96 -19.70
N GLU A 337 10.49 -4.74 -18.39
CA GLU A 337 11.60 -5.24 -17.56
C GLU A 337 11.54 -6.78 -17.42
N LEU A 338 10.35 -7.36 -17.26
CA LEU A 338 10.20 -8.83 -17.26
C LEU A 338 10.55 -9.45 -18.61
N THR A 339 10.25 -8.77 -19.71
CA THR A 339 10.61 -9.23 -21.07
C THR A 339 12.13 -9.28 -21.22
N ARG A 340 12.86 -8.34 -20.61
CA ARG A 340 14.35 -8.38 -20.56
C ARG A 340 14.87 -9.59 -19.78
N MET A 341 14.07 -10.14 -18.86
CA MET A 341 14.37 -11.37 -18.12
C MET A 341 13.89 -12.64 -18.82
N GLY A 342 13.33 -12.53 -20.03
CA GLY A 342 12.87 -13.65 -20.84
C GLY A 342 11.39 -14.00 -20.69
N ALA A 343 10.59 -13.19 -20.06
CA ALA A 343 9.13 -13.39 -19.99
C ALA A 343 8.47 -13.25 -21.38
N ASN A 344 7.41 -14.00 -21.60
CA ASN A 344 6.58 -13.94 -22.81
C ASN A 344 5.20 -13.37 -22.45
N ILE A 345 5.09 -12.05 -22.50
CA ILE A 345 3.88 -11.31 -22.09
C ILE A 345 3.51 -10.31 -23.17
N LYS A 346 2.26 -10.33 -23.59
CA LYS A 346 1.68 -9.34 -24.51
C LYS A 346 0.62 -8.54 -23.78
N VAL A 347 0.74 -7.23 -23.80
CA VAL A 347 -0.23 -6.31 -23.18
C VAL A 347 -1.09 -5.69 -24.25
N GLU A 348 -2.41 -5.82 -24.11
CA GLU A 348 -3.43 -5.22 -24.97
C GLU A 348 -4.41 -4.42 -24.10
N GLY A 349 -4.32 -3.11 -24.17
CA GLY A 349 -5.14 -2.23 -23.31
C GLY A 349 -4.88 -2.47 -21.82
N ASN A 350 -5.88 -2.92 -21.10
CA ASN A 350 -5.81 -3.26 -19.68
C ASN A 350 -5.61 -4.75 -19.38
N THR A 351 -5.22 -5.53 -20.38
CA THR A 351 -5.12 -6.99 -20.27
C THR A 351 -3.73 -7.45 -20.69
N ALA A 352 -3.10 -8.29 -19.86
CA ALA A 352 -1.88 -9.00 -20.17
C ALA A 352 -2.19 -10.46 -20.50
N ILE A 353 -1.70 -10.93 -21.64
CA ILE A 353 -1.70 -12.33 -22.06
C ILE A 353 -0.31 -12.86 -21.78
N ILE A 354 -0.21 -13.89 -20.93
CA ILE A 354 1.03 -14.40 -20.37
C ILE A 354 1.20 -15.85 -20.79
N ASP A 355 2.15 -16.13 -21.67
CA ASP A 355 2.57 -17.48 -21.98
C ASP A 355 3.75 -17.85 -21.07
N GLY A 356 3.55 -18.87 -20.23
CA GLY A 356 4.54 -19.26 -19.26
C GLY A 356 5.84 -19.75 -19.92
N VAL A 357 6.98 -19.36 -19.32
CA VAL A 357 8.30 -19.80 -19.71
C VAL A 357 8.89 -20.73 -18.66
N SER A 358 9.88 -21.54 -19.06
CA SER A 358 10.49 -22.49 -18.13
C SER A 358 11.34 -21.83 -17.04
N ARG A 359 11.86 -20.64 -17.31
CA ARG A 359 12.71 -19.87 -16.40
C ARG A 359 12.79 -18.40 -16.83
N TYR A 360 13.08 -17.54 -15.87
CA TYR A 360 13.65 -16.22 -16.10
C TYR A 360 15.17 -16.27 -16.09
N THR A 361 15.80 -15.28 -16.71
CA THR A 361 17.26 -15.09 -16.69
C THR A 361 17.60 -13.75 -16.06
N GLY A 362 18.69 -13.71 -15.29
CA GLY A 362 19.15 -12.49 -14.64
C GLY A 362 19.43 -11.36 -15.64
N ALA A 363 19.08 -10.15 -15.28
CA ALA A 363 19.26 -8.95 -16.08
C ALA A 363 19.46 -7.72 -15.20
N SER A 364 19.92 -6.62 -15.81
CA SER A 364 19.86 -5.30 -15.19
C SER A 364 18.52 -4.66 -15.52
N ILE A 365 17.73 -4.39 -14.52
CA ILE A 365 16.35 -3.91 -14.60
C ILE A 365 16.12 -2.76 -13.61
N SER A 366 15.05 -2.01 -13.80
CA SER A 366 14.73 -0.85 -12.96
C SER A 366 13.32 -0.96 -12.40
N ALA A 367 13.16 -0.64 -11.10
CA ALA A 367 11.86 -0.57 -10.45
C ALA A 367 11.07 0.65 -10.96
N PRO A 368 9.94 0.46 -11.65
CA PRO A 368 9.15 1.59 -12.16
C PRO A 368 8.25 2.23 -11.08
N ASP A 369 7.88 1.45 -10.08
CA ASP A 369 7.07 1.86 -8.94
C ASP A 369 7.28 0.90 -7.74
N LEU A 370 6.58 1.19 -6.64
CA LEU A 370 6.67 0.43 -5.39
C LEU A 370 6.35 -1.06 -5.55
N ARG A 371 5.21 -1.41 -6.13
CA ARG A 371 4.72 -2.80 -6.18
C ARG A 371 5.38 -3.59 -7.30
N ALA A 372 5.52 -2.97 -8.46
CA ALA A 372 6.26 -3.55 -9.57
C ALA A 372 7.74 -3.75 -9.21
N GLY A 373 8.36 -2.83 -8.48
CA GLY A 373 9.73 -3.00 -8.00
C GLY A 373 9.90 -4.24 -7.12
N ALA A 374 9.01 -4.44 -6.15
CA ALA A 374 9.01 -5.65 -5.32
C ALA A 374 8.79 -6.91 -6.15
N ALA A 375 7.87 -6.88 -7.12
CA ALA A 375 7.63 -7.99 -8.04
C ALA A 375 8.87 -8.33 -8.88
N LEU A 376 9.59 -7.34 -9.36
CA LEU A 376 10.85 -7.54 -10.10
C LEU A 376 11.97 -8.14 -9.22
N VAL A 377 12.00 -7.80 -7.93
CA VAL A 377 12.91 -8.46 -6.97
C VAL A 377 12.58 -9.95 -6.86
N ILE A 378 11.31 -10.31 -6.68
CA ILE A 378 10.94 -11.73 -6.59
C ILE A 378 11.15 -12.47 -7.94
N ALA A 379 11.01 -11.79 -9.08
CA ALA A 379 11.42 -12.36 -10.37
C ALA A 379 12.93 -12.66 -10.42
N GLY A 380 13.76 -11.76 -9.89
CA GLY A 380 15.20 -11.95 -9.76
C GLY A 380 15.56 -13.13 -8.86
N LEU A 381 14.81 -13.36 -7.78
CA LEU A 381 15.00 -14.53 -6.90
C LEU A 381 14.71 -15.86 -7.60
N ALA A 382 13.76 -15.87 -8.54
CA ALA A 382 13.42 -17.03 -9.34
C ALA A 382 14.30 -17.23 -10.59
N ALA A 383 15.05 -16.19 -10.98
CA ALA A 383 15.82 -16.19 -12.22
C ALA A 383 17.10 -17.02 -12.12
N GLU A 384 17.55 -17.52 -13.25
CA GLU A 384 18.87 -18.12 -13.39
C GLU A 384 19.92 -17.00 -13.59
N GLY A 385 20.97 -17.00 -12.78
CA GLY A 385 22.01 -15.99 -12.83
C GLY A 385 21.81 -14.83 -11.86
N THR A 386 22.39 -13.66 -12.20
CA THR A 386 22.39 -12.48 -11.34
C THR A 386 21.49 -11.39 -11.92
N THR A 387 20.64 -10.82 -11.10
CA THR A 387 19.78 -9.68 -11.43
C THR A 387 20.23 -8.46 -10.64
N ILE A 388 20.28 -7.31 -11.28
CA ILE A 388 20.50 -6.01 -10.64
C ILE A 388 19.19 -5.21 -10.77
N VAL A 389 18.66 -4.74 -9.65
CA VAL A 389 17.45 -3.92 -9.62
C VAL A 389 17.83 -2.49 -9.23
N ASP A 390 17.66 -1.58 -10.17
CA ASP A 390 17.83 -0.15 -9.95
C ASP A 390 16.60 0.52 -9.34
N ASP A 391 16.73 1.77 -8.92
CA ASP A 391 15.65 2.60 -8.38
C ASP A 391 14.91 1.99 -7.19
N ILE A 392 15.61 1.27 -6.34
CA ILE A 392 15.04 0.61 -5.15
C ILE A 392 14.40 1.57 -4.17
N LYS A 393 14.67 2.88 -4.29
CA LYS A 393 13.97 3.95 -3.56
C LYS A 393 12.45 3.86 -3.67
N PHE A 394 11.92 3.34 -4.79
CA PHE A 394 10.48 3.12 -4.94
C PHE A 394 9.99 1.94 -4.10
N ILE A 395 10.79 0.89 -3.93
CA ILE A 395 10.47 -0.26 -3.08
C ILE A 395 10.45 0.16 -1.60
N GLU A 396 11.43 0.96 -1.19
CA GLU A 396 11.56 1.46 0.19
C GLU A 396 10.44 2.42 0.62
N ARG A 397 9.58 2.83 -0.29
CA ARG A 397 8.38 3.59 0.04
C ARG A 397 7.38 2.79 0.88
N GLY A 398 7.36 1.48 0.77
CA GLY A 398 6.37 0.65 1.44
C GLY A 398 6.84 -0.73 1.91
N TYR A 399 8.08 -1.12 1.65
CA TYR A 399 8.66 -2.36 2.16
C TYR A 399 9.82 -2.03 3.10
N GLU A 400 9.63 -2.33 4.38
CA GLU A 400 10.66 -2.14 5.40
C GLU A 400 11.65 -3.30 5.37
N ASP A 401 12.95 -2.98 5.28
CA ASP A 401 14.04 -3.97 5.32
C ASP A 401 13.83 -5.16 4.36
N PHE A 402 13.27 -4.90 3.18
CA PHE A 402 12.82 -5.94 2.25
C PHE A 402 13.91 -6.97 1.95
N HIS A 403 15.13 -6.52 1.65
CA HIS A 403 16.25 -7.40 1.38
C HIS A 403 16.68 -8.20 2.61
N LEU A 404 16.63 -7.62 3.83
CA LEU A 404 16.99 -8.31 5.06
C LEU A 404 15.97 -9.42 5.40
N LYS A 405 14.69 -9.15 5.21
CA LYS A 405 13.63 -10.15 5.37
C LYS A 405 13.78 -11.29 4.36
N LEU A 406 14.11 -10.99 3.11
CA LEU A 406 14.39 -12.01 2.09
C LEU A 406 15.66 -12.82 2.43
N GLN A 407 16.72 -12.18 2.92
CA GLN A 407 17.92 -12.87 3.38
C GLN A 407 17.62 -13.84 4.53
N SER A 408 16.74 -13.48 5.46
CA SER A 408 16.32 -14.37 6.56
C SER A 408 15.61 -15.63 6.08
N LEU A 409 15.06 -15.61 4.87
CA LEU A 409 14.45 -16.76 4.19
C LEU A 409 15.41 -17.53 3.29
N GLY A 410 16.70 -17.15 3.28
CA GLY A 410 17.75 -17.80 2.50
C GLY A 410 18.04 -17.16 1.14
N ALA A 411 17.44 -16.03 0.81
CA ALA A 411 17.74 -15.32 -0.42
C ALA A 411 19.19 -14.81 -0.46
N GLN A 412 19.81 -14.92 -1.62
CA GLN A 412 21.10 -14.31 -1.92
C GLN A 412 20.85 -12.94 -2.56
N ILE A 413 20.63 -11.94 -1.73
CA ILE A 413 20.36 -10.57 -2.10
C ILE A 413 21.13 -9.61 -1.21
N ASP A 414 21.75 -8.59 -1.78
CA ASP A 414 22.42 -7.53 -1.03
C ASP A 414 22.03 -6.16 -1.61
N LYS A 415 21.96 -5.17 -0.72
CA LYS A 415 21.87 -3.76 -1.10
C LYS A 415 23.27 -3.24 -1.39
N ILE A 416 23.49 -2.76 -2.60
CA ILE A 416 24.78 -2.28 -3.07
C ILE A 416 24.71 -0.79 -3.42
N SER A 417 25.74 -0.06 -3.06
CA SER A 417 25.86 1.39 -3.35
C SER A 417 27.17 1.75 -4.06
N SER A 418 28.12 0.82 -4.11
CA SER A 418 29.44 1.01 -4.67
C SER A 418 29.93 -0.21 -5.45
N GLU A 419 30.92 -0.01 -6.29
CA GLU A 419 31.59 -1.10 -7.00
C GLU A 419 32.24 -2.10 -6.02
N ARG A 420 32.72 -1.61 -4.87
CA ARG A 420 33.29 -2.46 -3.81
C ARG A 420 32.21 -3.40 -3.23
N ASP A 421 30.98 -2.92 -3.05
CA ASP A 421 29.88 -3.76 -2.57
C ASP A 421 29.51 -4.82 -3.60
N MET A 422 29.51 -4.45 -4.87
CA MET A 422 29.30 -5.40 -5.98
C MET A 422 30.39 -6.48 -6.02
N GLN A 423 31.64 -6.12 -5.81
CA GLN A 423 32.74 -7.10 -5.73
C GLN A 423 32.59 -8.06 -4.56
N LYS A 424 32.20 -7.52 -3.38
CA LYS A 424 31.90 -8.35 -2.19
C LYS A 424 30.75 -9.32 -2.46
N PHE A 425 29.68 -8.82 -3.10
CA PHE A 425 28.54 -9.67 -3.46
C PHE A 425 28.97 -10.80 -4.40
N ARG A 426 29.75 -10.51 -5.45
CA ARG A 426 30.27 -11.53 -6.37
C ARG A 426 31.13 -12.60 -5.67
N LEU A 427 31.96 -12.19 -4.71
CA LEU A 427 32.74 -13.12 -3.91
C LEU A 427 31.92 -14.00 -2.99
N LYS A 428 30.76 -13.48 -2.53
CA LYS A 428 29.82 -14.21 -1.65
C LYS A 428 29.03 -15.28 -2.39
N ILE A 429 28.71 -15.03 -3.65
CA ILE A 429 27.88 -15.95 -4.46
C ILE A 429 28.67 -16.98 -5.28
N GLY A 430 29.99 -16.97 -5.19
CA GLY A 430 30.94 -17.90 -5.86
C GLY A 430 31.26 -17.48 -7.25
#